data_a222474e269cb7ea74ae25334f2232d4
#
_entry.id   a222474e269cb7ea74ae25334f2232d4
#
_cell.length_a   1.000
_cell.length_b   1.000
_cell.length_c   1.000
_cell.angle_alpha   90.00
_cell.angle_beta   90.00
_cell.angle_gamma   90.00
#
_symmetry.space_group_name_H-M   'P 1'
#
loop_
_entity.id
_entity.type
_entity.pdbx_description
1 polymer ?
#
loop_
_entity_poly.entity_id
_entity_poly.type
_entity_poly.pdbx_seq_one_letter_code
_entity_poly.pdbx_strand_id
1 'polypeptide(L)'
;MDDALRGYRDEIAGEHRPMFDRLHRLIVSTCPEAEEVMLYEMPTYRVGSRRLSVAAWKHGLSVYVSPRRDGGFTARHPELAAGKGTIKLRPEDAARIPDEEFQDLVRAALQPS
;
A
#
# COMPACT_ATOMS: atom_id res chain seq x y z
N MET A 1 -2.51 -15.22 1.18
CA MET A 1 -3.23 -14.10 0.53
C MET A 1 -4.67 -14.50 0.30
N ASP A 2 -5.59 -13.63 0.65
CA ASP A 2 -7.02 -13.84 0.39
C ASP A 2 -7.27 -14.09 -1.10
N ASP A 3 -8.25 -14.96 -1.42
CA ASP A 3 -8.49 -15.36 -2.82
C ASP A 3 -8.90 -14.18 -3.71
N ALA A 4 -9.71 -13.25 -3.20
CA ALA A 4 -10.11 -12.07 -3.98
C ALA A 4 -8.92 -11.15 -4.25
N LEU A 5 -8.01 -11.00 -3.27
CA LEU A 5 -6.79 -10.24 -3.45
C LEU A 5 -5.86 -10.91 -4.47
N ARG A 6 -5.79 -12.24 -4.42
CA ARG A 6 -4.98 -13.00 -5.39
C ARG A 6 -5.50 -12.81 -6.81
N GLY A 7 -6.81 -12.84 -6.99
CA GLY A 7 -7.44 -12.58 -8.29
C GLY A 7 -7.10 -11.20 -8.81
N TYR A 8 -7.16 -10.19 -7.95
CA TYR A 8 -6.76 -8.84 -8.33
C TYR A 8 -5.28 -8.78 -8.73
N ARG A 9 -4.42 -9.40 -7.92
CA ARG A 9 -2.98 -9.45 -8.17
C ARG A 9 -2.67 -10.06 -9.54
N ASP A 10 -3.37 -11.15 -9.89
CA ASP A 10 -3.12 -11.86 -11.14
C ASP A 10 -3.50 -11.04 -12.37
N GLU A 11 -4.36 -10.04 -12.22
CA GLU A 11 -4.74 -9.14 -13.30
C GLU A 11 -3.85 -7.89 -13.41
N ILE A 12 -2.96 -7.67 -12.45
CA ILE A 12 -2.01 -6.56 -12.51
C ILE A 12 -1.01 -6.85 -13.63
N ALA A 13 -0.61 -5.81 -14.37
CA ALA A 13 0.44 -5.94 -15.38
C ALA A 13 1.67 -6.62 -14.78
N GLY A 14 2.23 -7.60 -15.49
CA GLY A 14 3.31 -8.44 -14.97
C GLY A 14 4.50 -7.66 -14.44
N GLU A 15 4.80 -6.52 -15.05
CA GLU A 15 5.91 -5.65 -14.63
C GLU A 15 5.67 -4.98 -13.27
N HIS A 16 4.40 -4.90 -12.82
CA HIS A 16 4.04 -4.27 -11.55
C HIS A 16 3.75 -5.29 -10.44
N ARG A 17 3.65 -6.58 -10.76
CA ARG A 17 3.38 -7.60 -9.74
C ARG A 17 4.45 -7.72 -8.67
N PRO A 18 5.76 -7.66 -8.99
CA PRO A 18 6.76 -7.73 -7.93
C PRO A 18 6.62 -6.62 -6.90
N MET A 19 6.24 -5.42 -7.32
CA MET A 19 6.01 -4.31 -6.41
C MET A 19 4.78 -4.57 -5.53
N PHE A 20 3.69 -5.08 -6.11
CA PHE A 20 2.50 -5.46 -5.34
C PHE A 20 2.85 -6.54 -4.32
N ASP A 21 3.57 -7.57 -4.73
CA ASP A 21 3.95 -8.66 -3.84
C ASP A 21 4.84 -8.17 -2.68
N ARG A 22 5.74 -7.24 -2.97
CA ARG A 22 6.58 -6.63 -1.94
C ARG A 22 5.75 -5.86 -0.92
N LEU A 23 4.83 -5.01 -1.40
CA LEU A 23 3.95 -4.24 -0.51
C LEU A 23 3.08 -5.16 0.33
N HIS A 24 2.47 -6.18 -0.29
CA HIS A 24 1.66 -7.14 0.43
C HIS A 24 2.46 -7.83 1.54
N ARG A 25 3.66 -8.32 1.21
CA ARG A 25 4.52 -8.98 2.18
C ARG A 25 4.88 -8.06 3.35
N LEU A 26 5.22 -6.81 3.05
CA LEU A 26 5.57 -5.84 4.09
C LEU A 26 4.37 -5.49 4.96
N ILE A 27 3.19 -5.34 4.37
CA ILE A 27 1.97 -5.05 5.14
C ILE A 27 1.65 -6.21 6.08
N VAL A 28 1.64 -7.44 5.56
CA VAL A 28 1.26 -8.62 6.35
C VAL A 28 2.29 -8.92 7.44
N SER A 29 3.59 -8.76 7.14
CA SER A 29 4.62 -9.02 8.13
C SER A 29 4.69 -7.93 9.21
N THR A 30 4.40 -6.68 8.85
CA THR A 30 4.44 -5.57 9.80
C THR A 30 3.17 -5.53 10.66
N CYS A 31 2.03 -5.90 10.08
CA CYS A 31 0.74 -5.85 10.76
C CYS A 31 -0.04 -7.16 10.50
N PRO A 32 0.37 -8.29 11.17
CA PRO A 32 -0.24 -9.59 10.91
C PRO A 32 -1.73 -9.66 11.25
N GLU A 33 -2.20 -8.80 12.14
CA GLU A 33 -3.62 -8.75 12.55
C GLU A 33 -4.51 -8.06 11.51
N ALA A 34 -3.95 -7.47 10.47
CA ALA A 34 -4.73 -6.78 9.46
C ALA A 34 -5.61 -7.74 8.68
N GLU A 35 -6.87 -7.39 8.52
CA GLU A 35 -7.82 -8.13 7.72
C GLU A 35 -7.64 -7.77 6.24
N GLU A 36 -7.59 -8.79 5.37
CA GLU A 36 -7.48 -8.60 3.92
C GLU A 36 -8.89 -8.63 3.33
N VAL A 37 -9.30 -7.56 2.70
CA VAL A 37 -10.65 -7.46 2.11
C VAL A 37 -10.58 -6.70 0.78
N MET A 38 -11.61 -6.86 -0.05
CA MET A 38 -11.80 -6.03 -1.23
C MET A 38 -12.80 -4.94 -0.90
N LEU A 39 -12.37 -3.69 -0.96
CA LEU A 39 -13.22 -2.51 -0.77
C LEU A 39 -13.06 -1.60 -1.97
N TYR A 40 -14.19 -1.13 -2.50
CA TYR A 40 -14.20 -0.27 -3.69
C TYR A 40 -13.38 -0.87 -4.83
N GLU A 41 -13.46 -2.19 -4.97
CA GLU A 41 -12.73 -2.96 -5.98
C GLU A 41 -11.20 -2.87 -5.85
N MET A 42 -10.71 -2.61 -4.64
CA MET A 42 -9.27 -2.52 -4.35
C MET A 42 -8.89 -3.45 -3.20
N PRO A 43 -7.72 -4.10 -3.29
CA PRO A 43 -7.15 -4.77 -2.13
C PRO A 43 -7.01 -3.81 -0.97
N THR A 44 -7.56 -4.16 0.17
CA THR A 44 -7.57 -3.32 1.35
C THR A 44 -7.17 -4.14 2.56
N TYR A 45 -6.36 -3.53 3.41
CA TYR A 45 -5.90 -4.10 4.67
C TYR A 45 -6.45 -3.21 5.77
N ARG A 46 -7.12 -3.80 6.76
CA ARG A 46 -7.75 -2.98 7.80
C ARG A 46 -7.57 -3.55 9.18
N VAL A 47 -7.49 -2.64 10.17
CA VAL A 47 -7.47 -2.95 11.59
C VAL A 47 -8.50 -2.00 12.22
N GLY A 48 -9.66 -2.53 12.62
CA GLY A 48 -10.76 -1.70 13.12
C GLY A 48 -11.19 -0.70 12.05
N SER A 49 -11.14 0.58 12.38
CA SER A 49 -11.50 1.66 11.46
C SER A 49 -10.34 2.15 10.58
N ARG A 50 -9.14 1.61 10.79
CA ARG A 50 -7.95 2.01 10.04
C ARG A 50 -7.79 1.16 8.80
N ARG A 51 -7.42 1.80 7.68
CA ARG A 51 -7.32 1.14 6.38
C ARG A 51 -6.11 1.59 5.60
N LEU A 52 -5.59 0.66 4.81
CA LEU A 52 -4.60 0.94 3.77
C LEU A 52 -5.05 0.16 2.54
N SER A 53 -5.21 0.83 1.41
CA SER A 53 -5.64 0.19 0.16
C SER A 53 -4.57 0.34 -0.90
N VAL A 54 -4.50 -0.63 -1.81
CA VAL A 54 -3.55 -0.62 -2.93
C VAL A 54 -4.34 -0.84 -4.21
N ALA A 55 -4.12 0.02 -5.20
CA ALA A 55 -4.78 -0.13 -6.50
C ALA A 55 -3.76 -0.02 -7.62
N ALA A 56 -3.94 -0.82 -8.66
CA ALA A 56 -3.10 -0.75 -9.85
C ALA A 56 -3.55 0.41 -10.73
N TRP A 57 -2.60 1.08 -11.36
CA TRP A 57 -2.87 2.06 -12.39
C TRP A 57 -1.87 1.86 -13.53
N LYS A 58 -2.02 2.64 -14.59
CA LYS A 58 -1.27 2.42 -15.83
C LYS A 58 0.24 2.33 -15.64
N HIS A 59 0.80 3.12 -14.74
CA HIS A 59 2.26 3.22 -14.58
C HIS A 59 2.78 2.62 -13.27
N GLY A 60 1.93 2.00 -12.45
CA GLY A 60 2.38 1.44 -11.18
C GLY A 60 1.24 1.14 -10.23
N LEU A 61 1.45 1.46 -8.96
CA LEU A 61 0.46 1.24 -7.90
C LEU A 61 0.16 2.55 -7.18
N SER A 62 -1.09 2.68 -6.75
CA SER A 62 -1.49 3.74 -5.82
C SER A 62 -1.70 3.14 -4.45
N VAL A 63 -1.22 3.83 -3.42
CA VAL A 63 -1.45 3.45 -2.03
C VAL A 63 -2.31 4.53 -1.41
N TYR A 64 -3.42 4.11 -0.79
CA TYR A 64 -4.36 5.03 -0.15
C TYR A 64 -4.32 4.82 1.36
N VAL A 65 -4.06 5.90 2.08
CA VAL A 65 -4.05 5.92 3.54
C VAL A 65 -4.82 7.14 4.01
N SER A 66 -5.23 7.15 5.28
CA SER A 66 -5.85 8.33 5.84
C SER A 66 -4.83 9.46 5.89
N PRO A 67 -5.22 10.70 5.50
CA PRO A 67 -4.32 11.85 5.66
C PRO A 67 -3.86 11.93 7.11
N ARG A 68 -2.63 12.32 7.35
CA ARG A 68 -2.01 12.39 8.68
C ARG A 68 -1.65 11.03 9.29
N ARG A 69 -1.90 9.92 8.57
CA ARG A 69 -1.54 8.58 9.06
C ARG A 69 -0.60 7.88 8.09
N ASP A 70 0.33 8.65 7.54
CA ASP A 70 1.33 8.13 6.62
C ASP A 70 2.75 8.09 7.23
N GLY A 71 2.86 8.43 8.51
CA GLY A 71 4.18 8.43 9.18
C GLY A 71 5.17 9.41 8.59
N GLY A 72 4.70 10.46 7.94
CA GLY A 72 5.55 11.45 7.30
C GLY A 72 6.05 11.03 5.93
N PHE A 73 5.52 9.94 5.36
CA PHE A 73 5.98 9.43 4.07
C PHE A 73 5.86 10.48 2.96
N THR A 74 4.69 11.12 2.83
CA THR A 74 4.48 12.12 1.76
C THR A 74 5.27 13.40 2.02
N ALA A 75 5.59 13.71 3.26
CA ALA A 75 6.47 14.84 3.57
C ALA A 75 7.90 14.58 3.10
N ARG A 76 8.36 13.32 3.20
CA ARG A 76 9.68 12.93 2.72
C ARG A 76 9.73 12.72 1.21
N HIS A 77 8.61 12.36 0.61
CA HIS A 77 8.51 12.05 -0.81
C HIS A 77 7.35 12.84 -1.45
N PRO A 78 7.43 14.18 -1.46
CA PRO A 78 6.31 15.00 -1.98
C PRO A 78 6.02 14.74 -3.46
N GLU A 79 7.01 14.28 -4.22
CA GLU A 79 6.84 13.96 -5.64
C GLU A 79 5.93 12.74 -5.86
N LEU A 80 5.73 11.92 -4.83
CA LEU A 80 4.85 10.74 -4.91
C LEU A 80 3.44 11.04 -4.41
N ALA A 81 3.22 12.18 -3.78
CA ALA A 81 1.90 12.55 -3.27
C ALA A 81 1.00 12.99 -4.43
N ALA A 82 -0.18 12.36 -4.53
CA ALA A 82 -1.12 12.62 -5.62
C ALA A 82 -2.48 13.05 -5.10
N GLY A 83 -2.50 13.74 -3.96
CA GLY A 83 -3.71 14.19 -3.29
C GLY A 83 -3.65 13.79 -1.82
N LYS A 84 -4.68 14.12 -1.07
CA LYS A 84 -4.72 13.79 0.35
C LYS A 84 -4.83 12.28 0.53
N GLY A 85 -3.82 11.68 1.18
CA GLY A 85 -3.83 10.28 1.47
C GLY A 85 -3.56 9.37 0.27
N THR A 86 -3.13 9.90 -0.87
CA THR A 86 -2.82 9.11 -2.06
C THR A 86 -1.33 9.18 -2.37
N ILE A 87 -0.70 8.02 -2.52
CA ILE A 87 0.70 7.88 -2.88
C ILE A 87 0.77 7.10 -4.17
N LYS A 88 1.37 7.67 -5.22
CA LYS A 88 1.54 6.97 -6.50
C LYS A 88 2.98 6.51 -6.64
N LEU A 89 3.14 5.20 -6.87
CA LEU A 89 4.44 4.55 -6.97
C LEU A 89 4.61 3.93 -8.35
N ARG A 90 5.66 4.33 -9.03
CA ARG A 90 6.15 3.60 -10.20
C ARG A 90 7.20 2.58 -9.73
N PRO A 91 7.48 1.53 -10.51
CA PRO A 91 8.50 0.56 -10.11
C PRO A 91 9.85 1.20 -9.75
N GLU A 92 10.28 2.20 -10.51
CA GLU A 92 11.54 2.91 -10.23
C GLU A 92 11.49 3.71 -8.93
N ASP A 93 10.33 4.22 -8.54
CA ASP A 93 10.17 4.91 -7.26
C ASP A 93 10.31 3.93 -6.11
N ALA A 94 9.60 2.81 -6.20
CA ALA A 94 9.64 1.78 -5.15
C ALA A 94 11.04 1.21 -4.99
N ALA A 95 11.80 1.08 -6.08
CA ALA A 95 13.15 0.54 -6.03
C ALA A 95 14.11 1.41 -5.22
N ARG A 96 13.83 2.71 -5.11
CA ARG A 96 14.67 3.65 -4.35
C ARG A 96 14.29 3.76 -2.88
N ILE A 97 13.16 3.16 -2.48
CA ILE A 97 12.63 3.30 -1.13
C ILE A 97 12.91 2.04 -0.34
N PRO A 98 13.64 2.13 0.80
CA PRO A 98 13.91 0.95 1.62
C PRO A 98 12.65 0.39 2.26
N ASP A 99 12.69 -0.91 2.59
CA ASP A 99 11.57 -1.58 3.24
C ASP A 99 11.13 -0.88 4.52
N GLU A 100 12.09 -0.35 5.30
CA GLU A 100 11.78 0.32 6.57
C GLU A 100 10.83 1.50 6.39
N GLU A 101 10.93 2.25 5.30
CA GLU A 101 10.03 3.37 5.06
C GLU A 101 8.61 2.90 4.77
N PHE A 102 8.47 1.80 4.01
CA PHE A 102 7.15 1.21 3.80
C PHE A 102 6.60 0.61 5.09
N GLN A 103 7.44 -0.01 5.91
CA GLN A 103 7.01 -0.53 7.21
C GLN A 103 6.50 0.58 8.13
N ASP A 104 7.19 1.72 8.15
CA ASP A 104 6.74 2.88 8.94
C ASP A 104 5.41 3.42 8.42
N LEU A 105 5.22 3.45 7.10
CA LEU A 105 3.94 3.82 6.49
C LEU A 105 2.82 2.88 6.94
N VAL A 106 3.07 1.58 6.91
CA VAL A 106 2.09 0.57 7.34
C VAL A 106 1.73 0.75 8.81
N ARG A 107 2.73 0.94 9.67
CA ARG A 107 2.47 1.16 11.10
C ARG A 107 1.63 2.41 11.34
N ALA A 108 1.98 3.50 10.66
CA ALA A 108 1.22 4.74 10.79
C ALA A 108 -0.23 4.60 10.32
N ALA A 109 -0.44 3.84 9.25
CA ALA A 109 -1.76 3.66 8.66
C ALA A 109 -2.65 2.72 9.48
N LEU A 110 -2.08 1.64 10.00
CA LEU A 110 -2.87 0.53 10.54
C LEU A 110 -2.77 0.34 12.05
N GLN A 111 -1.65 0.68 12.66
CA GLN A 111 -1.48 0.45 14.11
C GLN A 111 -1.97 1.65 14.89
N PRO A 112 -2.74 1.43 15.97
CA PRO A 112 -3.12 2.53 16.86
C PRO A 112 -1.89 3.06 17.57
N SER A 113 -1.83 4.37 17.64
CA SER A 113 -0.74 5.04 18.36
C SER A 113 -1.00 5.09 19.84
#